data_1333a0a196c4923d6321d8eb240f560d
#
_entry.id   1333a0a196c4923d6321d8eb240f560d
#
_cell.length_a   1.000
_cell.length_b   1.000
_cell.length_c   1.000
_cell.angle_alpha   90.00
_cell.angle_beta   90.00
_cell.angle_gamma   90.00
#
_symmetry.space_group_name_H-M   'P 1'
#
loop_
_entity.id
_entity.type
_entity.pdbx_description
1 polymer ?
#
loop_
_entity_poly.entity_id
_entity_poly.type
_entity_poly.pdbx_seq_one_letter_code
_entity_poly.pdbx_strand_id
1 'polypeptide(L)'
;MTKVLSYEDGIAAVYGGAILGGGGGGLLEEGLKLVEEIFAAGEPQIVDITELDQEDLVACVAMVGAPSAADQYISNEQLCWSYRHMNNHTNQRLKGIITNENGAITTINGWLQSILLNVPVVDAPCNGRAHPTGIMGSLNLHEKRDYQSVQFYAGGKDDFAVQGFVEGNLHSTAKTARQASILAGGLVGVTRNPVTIDYLQKHGAPNAITMAIELGYRFLKGQTFEEKLAHVLQYLNGVHIISGEVTNYSLTKENGFDVGKLSVGDYHLTFWNEYMTLSKEGQVQSKFPDLIMTFDTEKMLPVPSASIQEGMHVAVIHVDQSNLKLSSTMQNEALLQEIDEVIKGVL
;
A
#
# COMPACT_ATOMS: atom_id res chain seq x y z
N MET A 1 -24.15 3.16 2.53
CA MET A 1 -24.63 3.06 1.12
C MET A 1 -23.48 2.78 0.21
N THR A 2 -23.60 1.75 -0.63
CA THR A 2 -22.61 1.49 -1.66
C THR A 2 -22.47 2.72 -2.54
N LYS A 3 -21.25 3.28 -2.62
CA LYS A 3 -20.94 4.45 -3.46
C LYS A 3 -20.30 3.95 -4.75
N VAL A 4 -20.80 4.41 -5.89
CA VAL A 4 -20.13 4.28 -7.19
C VAL A 4 -19.05 5.37 -7.24
N LEU A 5 -17.82 4.96 -7.58
CA LEU A 5 -16.69 5.88 -7.66
C LEU A 5 -16.58 6.47 -9.07
N SER A 6 -16.25 7.77 -9.15
CA SER A 6 -15.98 8.46 -10.39
C SER A 6 -14.50 8.35 -10.80
N TYR A 7 -14.20 8.70 -12.05
CA TYR A 7 -12.83 8.78 -12.54
C TYR A 7 -11.98 9.75 -11.68
N GLU A 8 -12.57 10.87 -11.28
CA GLU A 8 -11.93 11.85 -10.40
C GLU A 8 -11.66 11.29 -9.00
N ASP A 9 -12.57 10.44 -8.46
CA ASP A 9 -12.31 9.69 -7.21
C ASP A 9 -11.07 8.78 -7.39
N GLY A 10 -10.91 8.15 -8.55
CA GLY A 10 -9.75 7.32 -8.89
C GLY A 10 -8.44 8.11 -8.90
N ILE A 11 -8.42 9.23 -9.60
CA ILE A 11 -7.27 10.14 -9.61
C ILE A 11 -6.94 10.61 -8.19
N ALA A 12 -7.94 11.05 -7.44
CA ALA A 12 -7.77 11.49 -6.06
C ALA A 12 -7.22 10.36 -5.16
N ALA A 13 -7.73 9.13 -5.30
CA ALA A 13 -7.25 7.96 -4.56
C ALA A 13 -5.75 7.70 -4.79
N VAL A 14 -5.27 7.84 -6.03
CA VAL A 14 -3.86 7.66 -6.38
C VAL A 14 -2.99 8.74 -5.73
N TYR A 15 -3.37 10.02 -5.81
CA TYR A 15 -2.61 11.10 -5.18
C TYR A 15 -2.60 11.01 -3.65
N GLY A 16 -3.75 10.80 -3.04
CA GLY A 16 -3.85 10.64 -1.60
C GLY A 16 -3.16 9.37 -1.11
N GLY A 17 -3.27 8.28 -1.86
CA GLY A 17 -2.54 7.04 -1.63
C GLY A 17 -1.02 7.23 -1.71
N ALA A 18 -0.53 7.95 -2.71
CA ALA A 18 0.90 8.28 -2.83
C ALA A 18 1.43 9.01 -1.59
N ILE A 19 0.63 9.95 -1.05
CA ILE A 19 1.00 10.69 0.18
C ILE A 19 1.00 9.73 1.39
N LEU A 20 -0.10 8.97 1.58
CA LEU A 20 -0.23 8.00 2.70
C LEU A 20 0.78 6.85 2.59
N GLY A 21 1.29 6.58 1.40
CA GLY A 21 2.33 5.58 1.16
C GLY A 21 3.62 5.85 1.94
N GLY A 22 3.93 7.13 2.26
CA GLY A 22 5.12 7.47 3.03
C GLY A 22 6.42 6.99 2.38
N GLY A 23 6.51 7.11 1.06
CA GLY A 23 7.65 6.68 0.26
C GLY A 23 7.49 5.35 -0.47
N GLY A 24 6.50 4.52 -0.11
CA GLY A 24 6.19 3.24 -0.77
C GLY A 24 4.81 3.21 -1.43
N GLY A 25 4.31 2.01 -1.74
CA GLY A 25 2.96 1.80 -2.29
C GLY A 25 2.81 2.04 -3.80
N GLY A 26 3.91 2.06 -4.56
CA GLY A 26 3.94 2.16 -6.02
C GLY A 26 4.19 3.57 -6.56
N LEU A 27 4.36 3.66 -7.88
CA LEU A 27 4.65 4.92 -8.57
C LEU A 27 3.36 5.66 -8.96
N LEU A 28 3.39 6.98 -8.85
CA LEU A 28 2.25 7.86 -9.17
C LEU A 28 1.76 7.66 -10.60
N GLU A 29 2.72 7.67 -11.58
CA GLU A 29 2.41 7.52 -13.01
C GLU A 29 1.74 6.17 -13.32
N GLU A 30 2.21 5.10 -12.68
CA GLU A 30 1.62 3.76 -12.85
C GLU A 30 0.22 3.69 -12.25
N GLY A 31 0.00 4.32 -11.07
CA GLY A 31 -1.31 4.43 -10.46
C GLY A 31 -2.30 5.19 -11.33
N LEU A 32 -1.90 6.33 -11.92
CA LEU A 32 -2.75 7.11 -12.83
C LEU A 32 -3.10 6.33 -14.09
N LYS A 33 -2.14 5.60 -14.67
CA LYS A 33 -2.40 4.72 -15.81
C LYS A 33 -3.37 3.60 -15.46
N LEU A 34 -3.22 3.00 -14.28
CA LEU A 34 -4.15 1.96 -13.82
C LEU A 34 -5.57 2.50 -13.61
N VAL A 35 -5.74 3.77 -13.19
CA VAL A 35 -7.06 4.43 -13.15
C VAL A 35 -7.71 4.46 -14.53
N GLU A 36 -6.96 4.82 -15.57
CA GLU A 36 -7.48 4.81 -16.96
C GLU A 36 -7.99 3.42 -17.36
N GLU A 37 -7.21 2.36 -17.04
CA GLU A 37 -7.57 0.97 -17.34
C GLU A 37 -8.81 0.52 -16.55
N ILE A 38 -8.91 0.89 -15.26
CA ILE A 38 -10.05 0.57 -14.40
C ILE A 38 -11.33 1.19 -14.96
N PHE A 39 -11.31 2.50 -15.21
CA PHE A 39 -12.50 3.22 -15.66
C PHE A 39 -12.87 2.97 -17.11
N ALA A 40 -11.96 2.47 -17.93
CA ALA A 40 -12.28 1.89 -19.23
C ALA A 40 -13.09 0.58 -19.12
N ALA A 41 -12.95 -0.15 -18.02
CA ALA A 41 -13.72 -1.38 -17.76
C ALA A 41 -15.08 -1.11 -17.09
N GLY A 42 -15.26 0.04 -16.43
CA GLY A 42 -16.49 0.43 -15.75
C GLY A 42 -16.23 1.30 -14.52
N GLU A 43 -17.23 1.40 -13.66
CA GLU A 43 -17.17 2.20 -12.43
C GLU A 43 -17.12 1.27 -11.21
N PRO A 44 -16.04 1.32 -10.40
CA PRO A 44 -15.94 0.47 -9.22
C PRO A 44 -16.90 0.94 -8.13
N GLN A 45 -17.31 0.00 -7.28
CA GLN A 45 -18.19 0.26 -6.16
C GLN A 45 -17.41 0.10 -4.85
N ILE A 46 -17.54 1.08 -3.95
CA ILE A 46 -17.02 1.00 -2.59
C ILE A 46 -18.16 0.91 -1.59
N VAL A 47 -18.02 0.08 -0.58
CA VAL A 47 -19.00 -0.11 0.49
C VAL A 47 -18.35 0.19 1.84
N ASP A 48 -19.08 0.89 2.70
CA ASP A 48 -18.68 1.05 4.09
C ASP A 48 -18.73 -0.30 4.82
N ILE A 49 -17.72 -0.61 5.64
CA ILE A 49 -17.63 -1.88 6.36
C ILE A 49 -18.85 -2.15 7.24
N THR A 50 -19.51 -1.10 7.74
CA THR A 50 -20.70 -1.20 8.60
C THR A 50 -21.96 -1.63 7.86
N GLU A 51 -21.94 -1.69 6.54
CA GLU A 51 -23.07 -2.11 5.70
C GLU A 51 -23.07 -3.60 5.37
N LEU A 52 -22.03 -4.31 5.76
CA LEU A 52 -21.91 -5.75 5.63
C LEU A 52 -22.20 -6.43 6.97
N ASP A 53 -22.73 -7.67 6.91
CA ASP A 53 -22.96 -8.46 8.11
C ASP A 53 -21.62 -8.88 8.74
N GLN A 54 -21.57 -8.93 10.07
CA GLN A 54 -20.32 -9.22 10.80
C GLN A 54 -19.69 -10.57 10.43
N GLU A 55 -20.52 -11.55 10.06
CA GLU A 55 -20.09 -12.89 9.63
C GLU A 55 -19.73 -12.96 8.14
N ASP A 56 -20.02 -11.93 7.35
CA ASP A 56 -19.65 -11.91 5.93
C ASP A 56 -18.14 -12.02 5.76
N LEU A 57 -17.71 -12.81 4.76
CA LEU A 57 -16.30 -12.98 4.42
C LEU A 57 -15.86 -12.01 3.32
N VAL A 58 -14.67 -11.48 3.50
CA VAL A 58 -13.94 -10.68 2.52
C VAL A 58 -12.51 -11.20 2.37
N ALA A 59 -11.86 -10.94 1.25
CA ALA A 59 -10.49 -11.36 1.03
C ALA A 59 -9.62 -10.20 0.53
N CYS A 60 -8.35 -10.21 0.96
CA CYS A 60 -7.38 -9.24 0.49
C CYS A 60 -6.90 -9.61 -0.91
N VAL A 61 -6.90 -8.62 -1.81
CA VAL A 61 -6.20 -8.70 -3.09
C VAL A 61 -4.96 -7.80 -3.07
N ALA A 62 -3.89 -8.29 -3.69
CA ALA A 62 -2.64 -7.56 -3.78
C ALA A 62 -1.88 -7.98 -5.04
N MET A 63 -0.93 -7.16 -5.45
CA MET A 63 0.12 -7.56 -6.38
C MET A 63 1.39 -7.85 -5.59
N VAL A 64 2.05 -8.97 -5.91
CA VAL A 64 3.30 -9.39 -5.28
C VAL A 64 4.35 -9.50 -6.36
N GLY A 65 5.43 -8.75 -6.22
CA GLY A 65 6.51 -8.78 -7.21
C GLY A 65 7.57 -7.71 -6.94
N ALA A 66 8.49 -7.59 -7.90
CA ALA A 66 9.54 -6.59 -7.89
C ALA A 66 9.22 -5.52 -8.95
N PRO A 67 8.98 -4.26 -8.59
CA PRO A 67 8.61 -3.20 -9.54
C PRO A 67 9.56 -3.04 -10.73
N SER A 68 10.82 -3.37 -10.54
CA SER A 68 11.88 -3.24 -11.56
C SER A 68 12.10 -4.47 -12.46
N ALA A 69 11.24 -5.51 -12.37
CA ALA A 69 11.38 -6.68 -13.24
C ALA A 69 10.88 -6.38 -14.67
N ALA A 70 11.68 -6.77 -15.67
CA ALA A 70 11.42 -6.39 -17.07
C ALA A 70 10.29 -7.19 -17.75
N ASP A 71 10.02 -8.40 -17.26
CA ASP A 71 9.08 -9.34 -17.88
C ASP A 71 7.72 -9.43 -17.14
N GLN A 72 7.41 -8.39 -16.35
CA GLN A 72 6.15 -8.33 -15.61
C GLN A 72 4.93 -8.41 -16.53
N TYR A 73 4.05 -9.31 -16.23
CA TYR A 73 2.77 -9.40 -16.91
C TYR A 73 1.71 -9.99 -15.99
N ILE A 74 0.54 -9.39 -16.01
CA ILE A 74 -0.66 -9.94 -15.38
C ILE A 74 -1.88 -9.53 -16.20
N SER A 75 -2.71 -10.50 -16.53
CA SER A 75 -3.97 -10.24 -17.23
C SER A 75 -5.14 -10.04 -16.27
N ASN A 76 -6.19 -9.38 -16.76
CA ASN A 76 -7.45 -9.23 -16.02
C ASN A 76 -8.04 -10.59 -15.62
N GLU A 77 -7.89 -11.60 -16.48
CA GLU A 77 -8.37 -12.96 -16.18
C GLU A 77 -7.56 -13.59 -15.03
N GLN A 78 -6.24 -13.40 -14.97
CA GLN A 78 -5.40 -13.90 -13.89
C GLN A 78 -5.74 -13.22 -12.56
N LEU A 79 -6.00 -11.91 -12.55
CA LEU A 79 -6.48 -11.19 -11.37
C LEU A 79 -7.82 -11.76 -10.87
N CYS A 80 -8.77 -11.95 -11.77
CA CYS A 80 -10.09 -12.53 -11.45
C CYS A 80 -9.99 -14.01 -11.06
N TRP A 81 -9.06 -14.76 -11.66
CA TRP A 81 -8.84 -16.18 -11.38
C TRP A 81 -8.50 -16.41 -9.90
N SER A 82 -7.58 -15.65 -9.35
CA SER A 82 -7.19 -15.79 -7.95
C SER A 82 -8.37 -15.57 -6.98
N TYR A 83 -9.22 -14.57 -7.26
CA TYR A 83 -10.40 -14.29 -6.43
C TYR A 83 -11.49 -15.37 -6.59
N ARG A 84 -11.80 -15.80 -7.83
CA ARG A 84 -12.80 -16.85 -8.06
C ARG A 84 -12.42 -18.15 -7.37
N HIS A 85 -11.14 -18.53 -7.40
CA HIS A 85 -10.66 -19.76 -6.77
C HIS A 85 -10.66 -19.64 -5.24
N MET A 86 -10.28 -18.49 -4.68
CA MET A 86 -10.44 -18.23 -3.26
C MET A 86 -11.91 -18.32 -2.84
N ASN A 87 -12.82 -17.69 -3.59
CA ASN A 87 -14.25 -17.73 -3.32
C ASN A 87 -14.83 -19.17 -3.37
N ASN A 88 -14.30 -20.04 -4.24
CA ASN A 88 -14.71 -21.44 -4.30
C ASN A 88 -14.07 -22.31 -3.19
N HIS A 89 -12.95 -21.88 -2.65
CA HIS A 89 -12.25 -22.55 -1.54
C HIS A 89 -12.89 -22.27 -0.18
N THR A 90 -13.48 -21.10 -0.01
CA THR A 90 -14.15 -20.71 1.24
C THR A 90 -15.51 -21.39 1.40
N ASN A 91 -15.90 -21.67 2.65
CA ASN A 91 -17.19 -22.33 2.96
C ASN A 91 -18.41 -21.43 2.69
N GLN A 92 -18.20 -20.15 2.48
CA GLN A 92 -19.24 -19.16 2.15
C GLN A 92 -18.71 -18.19 1.09
N ARG A 93 -19.63 -17.58 0.35
CA ARG A 93 -19.29 -16.63 -0.71
C ARG A 93 -18.62 -15.39 -0.12
N LEU A 94 -17.50 -14.97 -0.73
CA LEU A 94 -16.88 -13.68 -0.44
C LEU A 94 -17.80 -12.53 -0.85
N LYS A 95 -18.03 -11.59 0.04
CA LYS A 95 -18.94 -10.45 -0.12
C LYS A 95 -18.24 -9.15 -0.53
N GLY A 96 -16.92 -9.13 -0.46
CA GLY A 96 -16.15 -7.95 -0.80
C GLY A 96 -14.68 -8.23 -1.02
N ILE A 97 -14.03 -7.23 -1.58
CA ILE A 97 -12.58 -7.18 -1.80
C ILE A 97 -12.01 -6.13 -0.85
N ILE A 98 -10.90 -6.44 -0.17
CA ILE A 98 -10.11 -5.46 0.54
C ILE A 98 -8.74 -5.30 -0.13
N THR A 99 -8.25 -4.06 -0.24
CA THR A 99 -6.88 -3.82 -0.69
C THR A 99 -5.88 -4.03 0.45
N ASN A 100 -4.62 -4.26 0.09
CA ASN A 100 -3.57 -4.53 1.06
C ASN A 100 -3.23 -3.31 1.93
N GLU A 101 -3.17 -2.11 1.31
CA GLU A 101 -2.70 -0.89 1.96
C GLU A 101 -3.04 0.34 1.13
N ASN A 102 -2.77 1.54 1.65
CA ASN A 102 -2.80 2.77 0.86
C ASN A 102 -1.40 3.12 0.32
N GLY A 103 -1.36 3.38 -0.97
CA GLY A 103 -0.21 3.84 -1.75
C GLY A 103 -0.70 4.28 -3.13
N ALA A 104 0.17 4.77 -3.99
CA ALA A 104 -0.22 5.26 -5.31
C ALA A 104 -0.94 4.21 -6.17
N ILE A 105 -0.45 2.97 -6.16
CA ILE A 105 -1.08 1.85 -6.88
C ILE A 105 -1.94 1.03 -5.91
N THR A 106 -1.46 0.82 -4.69
CA THR A 106 -2.05 -0.14 -3.78
C THR A 106 -3.41 0.29 -3.25
N THR A 107 -3.72 1.59 -3.16
CA THR A 107 -5.06 2.08 -2.80
C THR A 107 -6.15 1.58 -3.75
N ILE A 108 -5.84 1.49 -5.04
CA ILE A 108 -6.80 1.09 -6.09
C ILE A 108 -6.69 -0.38 -6.47
N ASN A 109 -5.90 -1.18 -5.74
CA ASN A 109 -5.88 -2.62 -5.91
C ASN A 109 -7.28 -3.21 -5.64
N GLY A 110 -7.69 -4.10 -6.53
CA GLY A 110 -9.01 -4.75 -6.44
C GLY A 110 -10.14 -3.98 -7.12
N TRP A 111 -9.96 -2.71 -7.51
CA TRP A 111 -11.02 -1.94 -8.16
C TRP A 111 -11.41 -2.53 -9.52
N LEU A 112 -10.43 -2.98 -10.31
CA LEU A 112 -10.69 -3.66 -11.57
C LEU A 112 -11.42 -5.00 -11.36
N GLN A 113 -10.96 -5.81 -10.39
CA GLN A 113 -11.64 -7.06 -10.03
C GLN A 113 -13.06 -6.80 -9.52
N SER A 114 -13.28 -5.72 -8.77
CA SER A 114 -14.61 -5.31 -8.30
C SER A 114 -15.60 -5.16 -9.45
N ILE A 115 -15.19 -4.49 -10.52
CA ILE A 115 -16.01 -4.29 -11.73
C ILE A 115 -16.25 -5.64 -12.41
N LEU A 116 -15.18 -6.37 -12.74
CA LEU A 116 -15.24 -7.60 -13.54
C LEU A 116 -15.95 -8.77 -12.83
N LEU A 117 -15.97 -8.75 -11.51
CA LEU A 117 -16.59 -9.79 -10.68
C LEU A 117 -17.94 -9.37 -10.09
N ASN A 118 -18.31 -8.09 -10.24
CA ASN A 118 -19.48 -7.48 -9.60
C ASN A 118 -19.50 -7.73 -8.08
N VAL A 119 -18.40 -7.35 -7.42
CA VAL A 119 -18.18 -7.49 -5.97
C VAL A 119 -17.63 -6.15 -5.45
N PRO A 120 -18.19 -5.54 -4.40
CA PRO A 120 -17.74 -4.23 -3.94
C PRO A 120 -16.33 -4.29 -3.32
N VAL A 121 -15.61 -3.18 -3.42
CA VAL A 121 -14.45 -2.90 -2.58
C VAL A 121 -14.95 -2.46 -1.21
N VAL A 122 -14.42 -3.03 -0.14
CA VAL A 122 -14.75 -2.63 1.24
C VAL A 122 -13.77 -1.55 1.68
N ASP A 123 -14.31 -0.43 2.19
CA ASP A 123 -13.50 0.69 2.70
C ASP A 123 -12.85 0.36 4.05
N ALA A 124 -12.04 -0.67 4.04
CA ALA A 124 -11.22 -1.09 5.17
C ALA A 124 -10.02 -1.91 4.65
N PRO A 125 -8.99 -1.27 4.08
CA PRO A 125 -7.78 -1.96 3.67
C PRO A 125 -7.11 -2.68 4.84
N CYS A 126 -6.19 -3.61 4.53
CA CYS A 126 -5.41 -4.29 5.57
C CYS A 126 -4.53 -3.31 6.35
N ASN A 127 -4.15 -2.17 5.76
CA ASN A 127 -3.55 -1.04 6.46
C ASN A 127 -3.87 0.28 5.74
N GLY A 128 -3.92 1.39 6.47
CA GLY A 128 -4.23 2.71 5.92
C GLY A 128 -3.02 3.47 5.39
N ARG A 129 -1.83 2.86 5.40
CA ARG A 129 -0.61 3.36 4.76
C ARG A 129 0.22 2.18 4.25
N ALA A 130 1.18 2.43 3.36
CA ALA A 130 2.09 1.40 2.90
C ALA A 130 3.04 0.91 4.01
N HIS A 131 3.49 -0.33 3.88
CA HIS A 131 4.34 -1.03 4.84
C HIS A 131 5.25 -2.04 4.13
N PRO A 132 6.49 -2.27 4.62
CA PRO A 132 7.48 -3.06 3.88
C PRO A 132 7.16 -4.55 3.79
N THR A 133 6.61 -5.17 4.83
CA THR A 133 6.47 -6.63 4.86
C THR A 133 5.03 -7.11 4.71
N GLY A 134 4.84 -8.26 4.06
CA GLY A 134 3.51 -8.87 3.92
C GLY A 134 2.87 -9.27 5.27
N ILE A 135 3.67 -9.45 6.32
CA ILE A 135 3.16 -9.73 7.67
C ILE A 135 2.53 -8.48 8.29
N MET A 136 3.08 -7.31 8.05
CA MET A 136 2.48 -6.04 8.47
C MET A 136 1.10 -5.80 7.84
N GLY A 137 0.83 -6.36 6.65
CA GLY A 137 -0.49 -6.37 6.00
C GLY A 137 -1.35 -7.57 6.34
N SER A 138 -1.00 -8.37 7.35
CA SER A 138 -1.69 -9.63 7.68
C SER A 138 -2.82 -9.49 8.70
N LEU A 139 -3.23 -8.29 9.09
CA LEU A 139 -4.30 -8.07 10.08
C LEU A 139 -4.03 -8.79 11.44
N ASN A 140 -2.76 -8.94 11.84
CA ASN A 140 -2.35 -9.73 13.01
C ASN A 140 -2.77 -11.22 12.96
N LEU A 141 -3.08 -11.76 11.79
CA LEU A 141 -3.43 -13.19 11.65
C LEU A 141 -2.28 -14.12 12.05
N HIS A 142 -1.03 -13.66 12.00
CA HIS A 142 0.15 -14.41 12.44
C HIS A 142 0.16 -14.67 13.96
N GLU A 143 -0.55 -13.88 14.74
CA GLU A 143 -0.70 -14.07 16.19
C GLU A 143 -1.85 -15.04 16.55
N LYS A 144 -2.73 -15.34 15.60
CA LYS A 144 -3.80 -16.33 15.84
C LYS A 144 -3.19 -17.72 15.89
N ARG A 145 -3.34 -18.36 17.04
CA ARG A 145 -2.92 -19.75 17.21
C ARG A 145 -3.55 -20.65 16.13
N ASP A 146 -2.72 -21.48 15.52
CA ASP A 146 -3.11 -22.48 14.50
C ASP A 146 -3.75 -21.85 13.23
N TYR A 147 -3.57 -20.53 12.98
CA TYR A 147 -4.06 -19.91 11.75
C TYR A 147 -3.35 -20.48 10.52
N GLN A 148 -4.15 -20.93 9.56
CA GLN A 148 -3.67 -21.35 8.24
C GLN A 148 -3.98 -20.26 7.22
N SER A 149 -2.92 -19.67 6.68
CA SER A 149 -3.01 -18.72 5.57
C SER A 149 -3.27 -19.47 4.28
N VAL A 150 -4.22 -18.99 3.49
CA VAL A 150 -4.50 -19.48 2.14
C VAL A 150 -4.26 -18.33 1.17
N GLN A 151 -3.50 -18.58 0.11
CA GLN A 151 -3.21 -17.60 -0.93
C GLN A 151 -3.33 -18.24 -2.32
N PHE A 152 -4.19 -17.69 -3.16
CA PHE A 152 -4.30 -18.03 -4.59
C PHE A 152 -3.53 -16.98 -5.39
N TYR A 153 -2.70 -17.39 -6.34
CA TYR A 153 -1.87 -16.50 -7.14
C TYR A 153 -1.90 -16.88 -8.62
N ALA A 154 -1.80 -15.88 -9.48
CA ALA A 154 -1.64 -16.06 -10.92
C ALA A 154 -0.88 -14.87 -11.53
N GLY A 155 -0.09 -15.12 -12.56
CA GLY A 155 0.66 -14.09 -13.30
C GLY A 155 1.53 -14.70 -14.39
N GLY A 156 2.32 -13.82 -15.03
CA GLY A 156 3.17 -14.19 -16.15
C GLY A 156 2.41 -14.52 -17.43
N LYS A 157 3.14 -14.63 -18.52
CA LYS A 157 2.62 -15.04 -19.83
C LYS A 157 3.60 -16.01 -20.49
N ASP A 158 3.13 -16.74 -21.49
CA ASP A 158 3.93 -17.69 -22.24
C ASP A 158 4.67 -18.66 -21.30
N ASP A 159 5.98 -18.80 -21.43
CA ASP A 159 6.80 -19.68 -20.60
C ASP A 159 6.89 -19.26 -19.11
N PHE A 160 6.50 -18.02 -18.80
CA PHE A 160 6.42 -17.50 -17.43
C PHE A 160 5.02 -17.65 -16.80
N ALA A 161 4.02 -18.15 -17.53
CA ALA A 161 2.67 -18.28 -17.01
C ALA A 161 2.64 -19.22 -15.79
N VAL A 162 2.20 -18.71 -14.65
CA VAL A 162 2.07 -19.46 -13.40
C VAL A 162 0.76 -19.14 -12.71
N GLN A 163 0.12 -20.17 -12.18
CA GLN A 163 -1.04 -20.04 -11.30
C GLN A 163 -1.05 -21.18 -10.29
N GLY A 164 -1.56 -20.90 -9.10
CA GLY A 164 -1.62 -21.92 -8.06
C GLY A 164 -2.18 -21.37 -6.75
N PHE A 165 -2.11 -22.21 -5.74
CA PHE A 165 -2.41 -21.81 -4.38
C PHE A 165 -1.41 -22.41 -3.41
N VAL A 166 -1.35 -21.82 -2.21
CA VAL A 166 -0.56 -22.32 -1.09
C VAL A 166 -1.36 -22.14 0.19
N GLU A 167 -1.28 -23.13 1.06
CA GLU A 167 -1.85 -23.13 2.40
C GLU A 167 -0.79 -23.49 3.43
N GLY A 168 -0.80 -22.83 4.58
CA GLY A 168 0.17 -23.05 5.65
C GLY A 168 0.32 -21.83 6.56
N ASN A 169 1.40 -21.77 7.32
CA ASN A 169 1.67 -20.57 8.12
C ASN A 169 1.95 -19.34 7.24
N LEU A 170 1.68 -18.16 7.79
CA LEU A 170 1.80 -16.88 7.05
C LEU A 170 3.18 -16.65 6.43
N HIS A 171 4.27 -16.98 7.14
CA HIS A 171 5.63 -16.78 6.61
C HIS A 171 5.90 -17.67 5.39
N SER A 172 5.52 -18.94 5.46
CA SER A 172 5.74 -19.89 4.36
C SER A 172 4.90 -19.54 3.14
N THR A 173 3.63 -19.18 3.34
CA THR A 173 2.72 -18.80 2.25
C THR A 173 3.16 -17.50 1.58
N ALA A 174 3.60 -16.49 2.35
CA ALA A 174 4.12 -15.24 1.81
C ALA A 174 5.40 -15.46 0.98
N LYS A 175 6.33 -16.31 1.46
CA LYS A 175 7.52 -16.69 0.71
C LYS A 175 7.17 -17.42 -0.59
N THR A 176 6.20 -18.35 -0.56
CA THR A 176 5.77 -19.08 -1.75
C THR A 176 5.17 -18.16 -2.80
N ALA A 177 4.30 -17.23 -2.41
CA ALA A 177 3.76 -16.22 -3.33
C ALA A 177 4.86 -15.34 -3.94
N ARG A 178 5.88 -14.97 -3.16
CA ARG A 178 7.07 -14.26 -3.65
C ARG A 178 7.87 -15.10 -4.66
N GLN A 179 8.08 -16.37 -4.39
CA GLN A 179 8.75 -17.26 -5.35
C GLN A 179 7.94 -17.45 -6.63
N ALA A 180 6.61 -17.55 -6.53
CA ALA A 180 5.73 -17.59 -7.69
C ALA A 180 5.85 -16.31 -8.53
N SER A 181 6.02 -15.13 -7.92
CA SER A 181 6.22 -13.89 -8.69
C SER A 181 7.53 -13.90 -9.49
N ILE A 182 8.60 -14.49 -8.94
CA ILE A 182 9.88 -14.63 -9.67
C ILE A 182 9.68 -15.53 -10.88
N LEU A 183 9.00 -16.67 -10.72
CA LEU A 183 8.69 -17.60 -11.81
C LEU A 183 7.79 -16.95 -12.87
N ALA A 184 6.91 -16.04 -12.47
CA ALA A 184 6.00 -15.30 -13.34
C ALA A 184 6.65 -14.12 -14.09
N GLY A 185 7.99 -14.02 -14.10
CA GLY A 185 8.68 -12.89 -14.73
C GLY A 185 8.66 -11.61 -13.90
N GLY A 186 8.30 -11.71 -12.61
CA GLY A 186 8.42 -10.62 -11.63
C GLY A 186 7.13 -10.13 -11.00
N LEU A 187 5.94 -10.61 -11.42
CA LEU A 187 4.67 -10.15 -10.86
C LEU A 187 3.60 -11.24 -10.83
N VAL A 188 2.89 -11.37 -9.71
CA VAL A 188 1.63 -12.14 -9.60
C VAL A 188 0.56 -11.33 -8.89
N GLY A 189 -0.68 -11.48 -9.31
CA GLY A 189 -1.86 -11.09 -8.54
C GLY A 189 -2.19 -12.17 -7.51
N VAL A 190 -2.50 -11.75 -6.29
CA VAL A 190 -2.86 -12.66 -5.20
C VAL A 190 -4.22 -12.29 -4.62
N THR A 191 -4.98 -13.33 -4.27
CA THR A 191 -6.11 -13.21 -3.33
C THR A 191 -5.79 -14.06 -2.12
N ARG A 192 -5.86 -13.47 -0.93
CA ARG A 192 -5.34 -14.11 0.28
C ARG A 192 -6.14 -13.81 1.54
N ASN A 193 -5.98 -14.69 2.53
CA ASN A 193 -6.38 -14.50 3.91
C ASN A 193 -7.82 -14.02 4.08
N PRO A 194 -8.83 -14.83 3.73
CA PRO A 194 -10.23 -14.48 3.98
C PRO A 194 -10.47 -14.23 5.48
N VAL A 195 -11.18 -13.16 5.79
CA VAL A 195 -11.55 -12.78 7.15
C VAL A 195 -13.00 -12.33 7.21
N THR A 196 -13.61 -12.44 8.39
CA THR A 196 -14.95 -11.89 8.63
C THR A 196 -14.91 -10.37 8.75
N ILE A 197 -16.04 -9.72 8.52
CA ILE A 197 -16.19 -8.27 8.72
C ILE A 197 -15.93 -7.89 10.18
N ASP A 198 -16.40 -8.68 11.14
CA ASP A 198 -16.10 -8.45 12.58
C ASP A 198 -14.58 -8.43 12.85
N TYR A 199 -13.84 -9.36 12.24
CA TYR A 199 -12.38 -9.39 12.38
C TYR A 199 -11.72 -8.20 11.68
N LEU A 200 -12.14 -7.90 10.45
CA LEU A 200 -11.60 -6.77 9.67
C LEU A 200 -11.84 -5.43 10.36
N GLN A 201 -13.01 -5.23 10.95
CA GLN A 201 -13.34 -3.99 11.68
C GLN A 201 -12.40 -3.74 12.87
N LYS A 202 -11.92 -4.81 13.52
CA LYS A 202 -11.01 -4.74 14.67
C LYS A 202 -9.55 -4.60 14.27
N HIS A 203 -9.17 -5.17 13.14
CA HIS A 203 -7.76 -5.34 12.78
C HIS A 203 -7.34 -4.60 11.52
N GLY A 204 -8.27 -4.20 10.65
CA GLY A 204 -8.03 -3.42 9.45
C GLY A 204 -7.99 -1.91 9.70
N ALA A 205 -8.12 -1.15 8.62
CA ALA A 205 -8.12 0.31 8.64
C ALA A 205 -9.44 0.88 8.06
N PRO A 206 -10.56 0.85 8.80
CA PRO A 206 -11.84 1.36 8.30
C PRO A 206 -11.78 2.82 7.86
N ASN A 207 -12.43 3.13 6.72
CA ASN A 207 -12.47 4.44 6.08
C ASN A 207 -11.10 4.96 5.55
N ALA A 208 -10.12 4.10 5.39
CA ALA A 208 -8.81 4.54 4.94
C ALA A 208 -8.75 4.79 3.42
N ILE A 209 -9.58 4.12 2.60
CA ILE A 209 -9.69 4.43 1.17
C ILE A 209 -10.38 5.78 0.99
N THR A 210 -11.49 6.04 1.69
CA THR A 210 -12.16 7.35 1.71
C THR A 210 -11.19 8.44 2.15
N MET A 211 -10.38 8.22 3.20
CA MET A 211 -9.34 9.16 3.62
C MET A 211 -8.34 9.47 2.50
N ALA A 212 -7.90 8.45 1.75
CA ALA A 212 -7.00 8.65 0.62
C ALA A 212 -7.65 9.51 -0.49
N ILE A 213 -8.90 9.21 -0.85
CA ILE A 213 -9.66 9.99 -1.84
C ILE A 213 -9.80 11.45 -1.40
N GLU A 214 -10.21 11.71 -0.16
CA GLU A 214 -10.37 13.06 0.38
C GLU A 214 -9.05 13.83 0.43
N LEU A 215 -7.98 13.17 0.86
CA LEU A 215 -6.64 13.76 0.87
C LEU A 215 -6.18 14.14 -0.53
N GLY A 216 -6.41 13.26 -1.52
CA GLY A 216 -6.08 13.52 -2.91
C GLY A 216 -6.84 14.72 -3.48
N TYR A 217 -8.14 14.84 -3.23
CA TYR A 217 -8.91 16.01 -3.64
C TYR A 217 -8.38 17.32 -3.03
N ARG A 218 -7.98 17.29 -1.76
CA ARG A 218 -7.40 18.47 -1.10
C ARG A 218 -6.06 18.84 -1.71
N PHE A 219 -5.19 17.85 -1.96
CA PHE A 219 -3.91 18.06 -2.63
C PHE A 219 -4.10 18.66 -4.03
N LEU A 220 -5.00 18.10 -4.84
CA LEU A 220 -5.24 18.52 -6.21
C LEU A 220 -5.89 19.92 -6.31
N LYS A 221 -6.57 20.38 -5.27
CA LYS A 221 -7.20 21.72 -5.23
C LYS A 221 -6.17 22.85 -5.20
N GLY A 222 -4.97 22.63 -4.64
CA GLY A 222 -3.91 23.64 -4.58
C GLY A 222 -3.35 23.96 -5.96
N GLN A 223 -3.12 25.23 -6.25
CA GLN A 223 -2.55 25.72 -7.52
C GLN A 223 -1.04 25.92 -7.42
N THR A 224 -0.53 26.22 -6.23
CA THR A 224 0.90 26.33 -5.95
C THR A 224 1.34 25.18 -5.05
N PHE A 225 2.65 24.94 -4.97
CA PHE A 225 3.18 23.90 -4.08
C PHE A 225 2.84 24.19 -2.62
N GLU A 226 2.93 25.45 -2.20
CA GLU A 226 2.61 25.88 -0.84
C GLU A 226 1.13 25.62 -0.50
N GLU A 227 0.22 25.88 -1.43
CA GLU A 227 -1.21 25.59 -1.23
C GLU A 227 -1.45 24.08 -1.13
N LYS A 228 -0.85 23.28 -2.02
CA LYS A 228 -0.95 21.81 -1.97
C LYS A 228 -0.45 21.27 -0.63
N LEU A 229 0.73 21.71 -0.21
CA LEU A 229 1.34 21.30 1.04
C LEU A 229 0.49 21.72 2.25
N ALA A 230 -0.01 22.98 2.27
CA ALA A 230 -0.88 23.47 3.33
C ALA A 230 -2.18 22.65 3.45
N HIS A 231 -2.82 22.28 2.33
CA HIS A 231 -4.01 21.43 2.33
C HIS A 231 -3.74 20.03 2.91
N VAL A 232 -2.60 19.43 2.56
CA VAL A 232 -2.18 18.12 3.10
C VAL A 232 -1.97 18.22 4.61
N LEU A 233 -1.17 19.19 5.06
CA LEU A 233 -0.86 19.38 6.46
C LEU A 233 -2.09 19.70 7.31
N GLN A 234 -2.99 20.54 6.79
CA GLN A 234 -4.25 20.84 7.47
C GLN A 234 -5.13 19.60 7.63
N TYR A 235 -5.24 18.77 6.58
CA TYR A 235 -6.10 17.57 6.62
C TYR A 235 -5.55 16.50 7.53
N LEU A 236 -4.24 16.26 7.48
CA LEU A 236 -3.56 15.22 8.26
C LEU A 236 -3.12 15.70 9.65
N ASN A 237 -3.36 16.97 10.00
CA ASN A 237 -2.78 17.58 11.21
C ASN A 237 -1.27 17.35 11.29
N GLY A 238 -0.59 17.48 10.15
CA GLY A 238 0.84 17.25 10.00
C GLY A 238 1.67 18.52 10.12
N VAL A 239 2.97 18.35 10.10
CA VAL A 239 3.93 19.45 10.14
C VAL A 239 4.91 19.39 8.98
N HIS A 240 5.27 20.55 8.41
CA HIS A 240 6.36 20.69 7.49
C HIS A 240 7.68 20.73 8.30
N ILE A 241 8.60 19.84 7.97
CA ILE A 241 9.87 19.70 8.68
C ILE A 241 10.95 20.59 8.07
N ILE A 242 11.17 20.40 6.76
CA ILE A 242 12.22 21.11 6.02
C ILE A 242 11.93 21.05 4.52
N SER A 243 12.40 22.06 3.78
CA SER A 243 12.59 21.98 2.33
C SER A 243 14.05 22.25 2.01
N GLY A 244 14.59 21.50 1.05
CA GLY A 244 15.98 21.64 0.64
C GLY A 244 16.42 20.61 -0.37
N GLU A 245 17.68 20.70 -0.72
CA GLU A 245 18.34 19.78 -1.65
C GLU A 245 18.64 18.45 -0.96
N VAL A 246 18.38 17.35 -1.67
CA VAL A 246 18.72 16.00 -1.23
C VAL A 246 20.22 15.77 -1.37
N THR A 247 20.83 15.33 -0.29
CA THR A 247 22.24 14.95 -0.21
C THR A 247 22.41 13.57 0.43
N ASN A 248 23.56 12.95 0.23
CA ASN A 248 23.89 11.63 0.82
C ASN A 248 22.85 10.54 0.51
N TYR A 249 22.26 10.58 -0.70
CA TYR A 249 21.32 9.54 -1.12
C TYR A 249 22.04 8.24 -1.39
N SER A 250 21.54 7.17 -0.78
CA SER A 250 21.98 5.81 -1.06
C SER A 250 20.77 4.86 -1.09
N LEU A 251 20.76 3.96 -2.05
CA LEU A 251 19.75 2.91 -2.19
C LEU A 251 20.43 1.59 -2.53
N THR A 252 20.12 0.55 -1.78
CA THR A 252 20.49 -0.83 -2.06
C THR A 252 19.23 -1.69 -2.19
N LYS A 253 19.28 -2.70 -3.05
CA LYS A 253 18.20 -3.69 -3.18
C LYS A 253 18.56 -4.93 -2.38
N GLU A 254 17.85 -5.15 -1.29
CA GLU A 254 18.09 -6.28 -0.39
C GLU A 254 16.83 -7.14 -0.25
N ASN A 255 16.94 -8.42 -0.63
CA ASN A 255 15.82 -9.38 -0.54
C ASN A 255 14.51 -8.92 -1.21
N GLY A 256 14.61 -8.08 -2.26
CA GLY A 256 13.47 -7.53 -2.99
C GLY A 256 12.85 -6.29 -2.35
N PHE A 257 13.57 -5.62 -1.46
CA PHE A 257 13.22 -4.33 -0.86
C PHE A 257 14.24 -3.26 -1.25
N ASP A 258 13.77 -2.03 -1.32
CA ASP A 258 14.58 -0.84 -1.47
C ASP A 258 14.95 -0.32 -0.07
N VAL A 259 16.23 -0.42 0.29
CA VAL A 259 16.75 -0.01 1.61
C VAL A 259 17.77 1.09 1.44
N GLY A 260 17.66 2.16 2.22
CA GLY A 260 18.60 3.26 2.05
C GLY A 260 18.38 4.43 2.97
N LYS A 261 19.10 5.51 2.64
CA LYS A 261 19.05 6.77 3.39
C LYS A 261 19.26 7.97 2.49
N LEU A 262 18.86 9.14 3.01
CA LEU A 262 19.13 10.44 2.41
C LEU A 262 19.19 11.53 3.48
N SER A 263 19.72 12.68 3.11
CA SER A 263 19.73 13.87 3.95
C SER A 263 19.08 15.06 3.25
N VAL A 264 18.42 15.91 4.02
CA VAL A 264 17.92 17.23 3.58
C VAL A 264 18.30 18.23 4.67
N GLY A 265 19.28 19.09 4.39
CA GLY A 265 19.91 19.91 5.42
C GLY A 265 20.44 19.07 6.57
N ASP A 266 20.05 19.40 7.81
CA ASP A 266 20.48 18.71 9.04
C ASP A 266 19.60 17.47 9.37
N TYR A 267 18.63 17.16 8.54
CA TYR A 267 17.75 16.01 8.74
C TYR A 267 18.22 14.82 7.93
N HIS A 268 18.17 13.62 8.55
CA HIS A 268 18.52 12.34 7.95
C HIS A 268 17.31 11.43 7.97
N LEU A 269 16.98 10.88 6.81
CA LEU A 269 15.88 9.95 6.62
C LEU A 269 16.45 8.57 6.27
N THR A 270 15.86 7.52 6.84
CA THR A 270 16.10 6.14 6.40
C THR A 270 14.83 5.58 5.82
N PHE A 271 14.96 4.62 4.89
CA PHE A 271 13.81 3.95 4.28
C PHE A 271 14.05 2.45 4.11
N TRP A 272 12.96 1.72 4.19
CA TRP A 272 12.81 0.32 3.80
C TRP A 272 11.52 0.22 3.00
N ASN A 273 11.60 0.46 1.69
CA ASN A 273 10.58 0.94 0.78
C ASN A 273 9.98 2.28 1.26
N GLU A 274 9.25 2.27 2.36
CA GLU A 274 8.69 3.44 3.04
C GLU A 274 9.74 4.13 3.93
N TYR A 275 9.53 5.41 4.23
CA TYR A 275 10.37 6.11 5.22
C TYR A 275 10.15 5.52 6.62
N MET A 276 11.26 5.11 7.26
CA MET A 276 11.28 4.46 8.56
C MET A 276 11.63 5.40 9.71
N THR A 277 12.63 6.27 9.50
CA THR A 277 13.04 7.23 10.52
C THR A 277 13.32 8.60 9.93
N LEU A 278 13.09 9.61 10.73
CA LEU A 278 13.56 10.99 10.54
C LEU A 278 14.36 11.38 11.77
N SER A 279 15.61 11.77 11.59
CA SER A 279 16.51 12.14 12.68
C SER A 279 17.18 13.48 12.41
N LYS A 280 17.56 14.18 13.50
CA LYS A 280 18.34 15.39 13.48
C LYS A 280 19.34 15.35 14.63
N GLU A 281 20.60 15.74 14.37
CA GLU A 281 21.68 15.75 15.39
C GLU A 281 21.82 14.40 16.13
N GLY A 282 21.62 13.28 15.39
CA GLY A 282 21.69 11.93 15.96
C GLY A 282 20.50 11.52 16.81
N GLN A 283 19.46 12.36 16.93
CA GLN A 283 18.24 12.06 17.67
C GLN A 283 17.07 11.76 16.71
N VAL A 284 16.40 10.63 16.89
CA VAL A 284 15.20 10.27 16.14
C VAL A 284 14.05 11.19 16.56
N GLN A 285 13.52 11.92 15.58
CA GLN A 285 12.39 12.86 15.76
C GLN A 285 11.06 12.20 15.40
N SER A 286 11.08 11.26 14.46
CA SER A 286 9.91 10.49 14.01
C SER A 286 10.34 9.09 13.56
N LYS A 287 9.47 8.14 13.78
CA LYS A 287 9.68 6.73 13.42
C LYS A 287 8.39 6.13 12.90
N PHE A 288 8.52 5.22 11.90
CA PHE A 288 7.40 4.39 11.46
C PHE A 288 6.68 3.75 12.69
N PRO A 289 5.34 3.77 12.79
CA PRO A 289 4.38 4.02 11.72
C PRO A 289 3.91 5.48 11.56
N ASP A 290 4.55 6.47 12.17
CA ASP A 290 4.32 7.86 11.78
C ASP A 290 4.52 8.02 10.27
N LEU A 291 3.78 8.92 9.65
CA LEU A 291 3.96 9.21 8.23
C LEU A 291 5.08 10.23 8.05
N ILE A 292 6.16 9.80 7.44
CA ILE A 292 7.20 10.66 6.88
C ILE A 292 7.01 10.62 5.37
N MET A 293 6.94 11.77 4.70
CA MET A 293 6.73 11.83 3.25
C MET A 293 7.52 12.97 2.62
N THR A 294 8.01 12.74 1.42
CA THR A 294 8.74 13.72 0.60
C THR A 294 7.91 14.16 -0.60
N PHE A 295 8.04 15.44 -0.95
CA PHE A 295 7.43 16.04 -2.14
C PHE A 295 8.51 16.69 -2.98
N ASP A 296 8.54 16.42 -4.27
CA ASP A 296 9.32 17.16 -5.25
C ASP A 296 8.73 18.58 -5.36
N THR A 297 9.51 19.59 -4.96
CA THR A 297 9.02 20.98 -4.92
C THR A 297 8.89 21.60 -6.29
N GLU A 298 9.69 21.14 -7.27
CA GLU A 298 9.67 21.66 -8.64
C GLU A 298 8.49 21.06 -9.44
N LYS A 299 8.29 19.74 -9.33
CA LYS A 299 7.16 19.07 -9.97
C LYS A 299 5.85 19.25 -9.21
N MET A 300 5.93 19.71 -7.95
CA MET A 300 4.79 19.86 -7.03
C MET A 300 4.03 18.53 -6.81
N LEU A 301 4.75 17.41 -6.67
CA LEU A 301 4.19 16.05 -6.58
C LEU A 301 4.78 15.28 -5.38
N PRO A 302 4.02 14.35 -4.78
CA PRO A 302 4.60 13.37 -3.86
C PRO A 302 5.63 12.52 -4.60
N VAL A 303 6.79 12.28 -3.98
CA VAL A 303 7.86 11.48 -4.57
C VAL A 303 8.23 10.31 -3.66
N PRO A 304 8.15 9.05 -4.16
CA PRO A 304 8.51 7.88 -3.36
C PRO A 304 10.01 7.78 -3.14
N SER A 305 10.43 7.09 -2.08
CA SER A 305 11.83 6.93 -1.67
C SER A 305 12.75 6.41 -2.78
N ALA A 306 12.25 5.45 -3.58
CA ALA A 306 12.98 4.85 -4.69
C ALA A 306 13.16 5.77 -5.91
N SER A 307 12.41 6.87 -6.00
CA SER A 307 12.49 7.84 -7.10
C SER A 307 13.28 9.09 -6.75
N ILE A 308 13.74 9.19 -5.52
CA ILE A 308 14.63 10.28 -5.08
C ILE A 308 15.98 10.19 -5.79
N GLN A 309 16.59 11.34 -6.03
CA GLN A 309 17.93 11.46 -6.60
C GLN A 309 18.70 12.53 -5.84
N GLU A 310 20.01 12.37 -5.83
CA GLU A 310 20.94 13.39 -5.30
C GLU A 310 20.71 14.71 -6.06
N GLY A 311 20.65 15.82 -5.32
CA GLY A 311 20.41 17.14 -5.88
C GLY A 311 18.96 17.54 -6.11
N MET A 312 17.99 16.63 -5.94
CA MET A 312 16.55 17.00 -6.01
C MET A 312 16.20 17.96 -4.88
N HIS A 313 15.32 18.92 -5.16
CA HIS A 313 14.72 19.78 -4.14
C HIS A 313 13.41 19.18 -3.64
N VAL A 314 13.38 18.83 -2.35
CA VAL A 314 12.21 18.19 -1.73
C VAL A 314 11.74 18.95 -0.49
N ALA A 315 10.44 18.82 -0.20
CA ALA A 315 9.86 19.14 1.09
C ALA A 315 9.60 17.85 1.86
N VAL A 316 9.95 17.82 3.14
CA VAL A 316 9.73 16.70 4.06
C VAL A 316 8.61 17.07 5.03
N ILE A 317 7.62 16.20 5.18
CA ILE A 317 6.57 16.33 6.18
C ILE A 317 6.61 15.19 7.18
N HIS A 318 6.00 15.44 8.33
CA HIS A 318 5.72 14.46 9.38
C HIS A 318 4.26 14.53 9.78
N VAL A 319 3.63 13.35 9.98
CA VAL A 319 2.30 13.22 10.55
C VAL A 319 2.33 12.13 11.62
N ASP A 320 1.88 12.49 12.81
CA ASP A 320 1.75 11.54 13.93
C ASP A 320 0.75 10.43 13.59
N GLN A 321 1.08 9.20 13.94
CA GLN A 321 0.28 8.01 13.65
C GLN A 321 -1.18 8.10 14.15
N SER A 322 -1.44 8.86 15.21
CA SER A 322 -2.79 9.06 15.74
C SER A 322 -3.73 9.81 14.79
N ASN A 323 -3.18 10.52 13.81
CA ASN A 323 -3.94 11.21 12.76
C ASN A 323 -4.19 10.33 11.51
N LEU A 324 -3.74 9.07 11.53
CA LEU A 324 -3.86 8.13 10.41
C LEU A 324 -4.87 7.01 10.72
N LYS A 325 -5.43 6.43 9.69
CA LYS A 325 -6.27 5.22 9.79
C LYS A 325 -5.35 3.99 9.70
N LEU A 326 -4.86 3.51 10.82
CA LEU A 326 -3.91 2.41 10.86
C LEU A 326 -4.57 1.11 11.33
N SER A 327 -4.05 -0.01 10.83
CA SER A 327 -4.42 -1.34 11.28
C SER A 327 -3.77 -1.71 12.61
N SER A 328 -4.27 -2.75 13.26
CA SER A 328 -3.73 -3.25 14.53
C SER A 328 -2.27 -3.74 14.43
N THR A 329 -1.81 -4.14 13.25
CA THR A 329 -0.41 -4.53 13.01
C THR A 329 0.57 -3.37 13.22
N MET A 330 0.12 -2.13 13.06
CA MET A 330 0.94 -0.94 13.29
C MET A 330 1.17 -0.64 14.79
N GLN A 331 0.53 -1.40 15.66
CA GLN A 331 0.73 -1.37 17.12
C GLN A 331 1.47 -2.62 17.62
N ASN A 332 1.86 -3.53 16.72
CA ASN A 332 2.54 -4.76 17.07
C ASN A 332 4.04 -4.50 17.26
N GLU A 333 4.49 -4.48 18.52
CA GLU A 333 5.87 -4.17 18.87
C GLU A 333 6.88 -5.11 18.22
N ALA A 334 6.57 -6.40 18.08
CA ALA A 334 7.48 -7.36 17.47
C ALA A 334 7.73 -7.05 15.99
N LEU A 335 6.67 -6.64 15.24
CA LEU A 335 6.81 -6.22 13.85
C LEU A 335 7.58 -4.91 13.72
N LEU A 336 7.38 -3.97 14.65
CA LEU A 336 8.09 -2.70 14.64
C LEU A 336 9.57 -2.84 15.02
N GLN A 337 9.93 -3.83 15.85
CA GLN A 337 11.33 -4.14 16.17
C GLN A 337 12.13 -4.66 14.96
N GLU A 338 11.49 -5.38 14.02
CA GLU A 338 12.13 -5.82 12.78
C GLU A 338 12.67 -4.63 11.97
N ILE A 339 11.97 -3.50 11.99
CA ILE A 339 12.39 -2.25 11.35
C ILE A 339 13.71 -1.77 11.95
N ASP A 340 13.85 -1.79 13.28
CA ASP A 340 15.06 -1.34 13.95
C ASP A 340 16.29 -2.16 13.56
N GLU A 341 16.12 -3.46 13.32
CA GLU A 341 17.19 -4.35 12.88
C GLU A 341 17.65 -4.01 11.46
N VAL A 342 16.69 -3.80 10.55
CA VAL A 342 16.99 -3.43 9.15
C VAL A 342 17.66 -2.06 9.09
N ILE A 343 17.14 -1.07 9.80
CA ILE A 343 17.66 0.30 9.75
C ILE A 343 19.03 0.44 10.40
N LYS A 344 19.37 -0.34 11.45
CA LYS A 344 20.73 -0.38 12.02
C LYS A 344 21.79 -0.76 10.97
N GLY A 345 21.43 -1.56 9.97
CA GLY A 345 22.33 -1.93 8.86
C GLY A 345 22.55 -0.79 7.85
N VAL A 346 21.71 0.25 7.88
CA VAL A 346 21.73 1.40 6.94
C VAL A 346 22.44 2.60 7.51
N LEU A 347 22.43 2.77 8.83
CA LEU A 347 23.07 3.89 9.54
C LEU A 347 24.58 3.72 9.57
#